data_9da01d7f521c188edca5239cff933eaf
#
_entry.id   9da01d7f521c188edca5239cff933eaf
#
_cell.length_a   1.000
_cell.length_b   1.000
_cell.length_c   1.000
_cell.angle_alpha   90.00
_cell.angle_beta   90.00
_cell.angle_gamma   90.00
#
_symmetry.space_group_name_H-M   'P 1'
#
loop_
_entity.id
_entity.type
_entity.pdbx_description
1 polymer ?
#
loop_
_entity_poly.entity_id
_entity_poly.type
_entity_poly.pdbx_seq_one_letter_code
_entity_poly.pdbx_strand_id
1 'polypeptide(L)'
;MAGFERFFGKPRKENENTGTHWLTISDLMAGLMMVFLFIAIALMISAFRERDRIKEIAITYQNNQVAIYEALMSEFREDLPRWDAFVDQNTLSFEFRSPDVLFAGGAVEIRPRFQKILNEFFPRYLETLRKYKSSIDEIRVEGHTSSDWIGALDDTDAYFCNMELSQGRTRSVLRYSYDLPDVVDDREWVKKYFAAVGFSSSRIVLCDDGREDRDRSRRVTFRVITNAETQIRKILLDNEEDS
;
A
#
# COMPACT_ATOMS: atom_id res chain seq x y z
N MET A 1 28.09 75.80 -75.00
CA MET A 1 28.22 74.32 -74.78
C MET A 1 27.61 73.97 -73.43
N ALA A 2 26.46 73.46 -73.53
CA ALA A 2 25.59 73.19 -72.39
C ALA A 2 25.66 71.73 -72.01
N GLY A 3 25.55 71.45 -70.72
CA GLY A 3 24.88 70.27 -70.31
C GLY A 3 25.78 69.08 -70.03
N PHE A 4 26.12 68.85 -68.76
CA PHE A 4 26.31 67.54 -68.18
C PHE A 4 26.38 67.59 -66.63
N GLU A 5 25.40 68.16 -65.95
CA GLU A 5 25.30 68.12 -64.51
C GLU A 5 23.86 67.73 -64.06
N ARG A 6 23.44 66.48 -64.23
CA ARG A 6 22.22 65.95 -63.64
C ARG A 6 22.18 64.44 -63.66
N PHE A 7 23.07 63.79 -62.93
CA PHE A 7 22.89 62.36 -62.60
C PHE A 7 23.72 61.91 -61.39
N PHE A 8 23.66 62.66 -60.31
CA PHE A 8 24.02 62.09 -59.02
C PHE A 8 22.90 62.34 -58.06
N GLY A 9 22.07 61.31 -57.89
CA GLY A 9 21.02 61.28 -56.91
C GLY A 9 21.61 61.43 -55.52
N LYS A 10 20.97 62.29 -54.68
CA LYS A 10 21.31 62.42 -53.26
C LYS A 10 21.33 61.06 -52.59
N PRO A 11 22.36 60.75 -51.76
CA PRO A 11 22.33 59.54 -50.94
C PRO A 11 21.07 59.60 -50.05
N ARG A 12 20.24 58.58 -50.14
CA ARG A 12 19.09 58.32 -49.31
C ARG A 12 19.64 58.16 -47.89
N LYS A 13 19.34 59.09 -46.98
CA LYS A 13 19.58 58.87 -45.56
C LYS A 13 18.86 57.60 -45.16
N GLU A 14 19.62 56.52 -45.04
CA GLU A 14 19.13 55.30 -44.38
C GLU A 14 18.72 55.66 -42.94
N ASN A 15 17.53 55.26 -42.60
CA ASN A 15 16.97 55.45 -41.27
C ASN A 15 17.80 54.66 -40.23
N GLU A 16 18.78 55.30 -39.61
CA GLU A 16 19.55 54.76 -38.48
C GLU A 16 18.65 54.39 -37.28
N ASN A 17 17.39 54.80 -37.30
CA ASN A 17 16.45 54.57 -36.19
C ASN A 17 15.79 53.21 -36.21
N THR A 18 15.84 52.45 -37.34
CA THR A 18 15.26 51.08 -37.42
C THR A 18 16.22 50.05 -36.82
N GLY A 19 17.54 50.22 -36.92
CA GLY A 19 18.54 49.27 -36.39
C GLY A 19 18.57 49.22 -34.87
N THR A 20 18.40 50.38 -34.21
CA THR A 20 18.40 50.46 -32.73
C THR A 20 17.13 49.86 -32.11
N HIS A 21 15.98 49.95 -32.76
CA HIS A 21 14.74 49.31 -32.28
C HIS A 21 14.84 47.77 -32.33
N TRP A 22 15.45 47.20 -33.37
CA TRP A 22 15.63 45.76 -33.49
C TRP A 22 16.61 45.20 -32.44
N LEU A 23 17.69 45.91 -32.15
CA LEU A 23 18.64 45.52 -31.10
C LEU A 23 17.97 45.54 -29.71
N THR A 24 17.17 46.57 -29.40
CA THR A 24 16.46 46.69 -28.11
C THR A 24 15.41 45.58 -27.95
N ILE A 25 14.69 45.24 -29.02
CA ILE A 25 13.67 44.16 -29.01
C ILE A 25 14.40 42.80 -28.84
N SER A 26 15.52 42.59 -29.54
CA SER A 26 16.28 41.33 -29.41
C SER A 26 16.86 41.14 -28.00
N ASP A 27 17.34 42.22 -27.36
CA ASP A 27 17.85 42.16 -25.99
C ASP A 27 16.75 41.91 -24.97
N LEU A 28 15.57 42.54 -25.15
CA LEU A 28 14.39 42.25 -24.33
C LEU A 28 13.94 40.78 -24.47
N MET A 29 13.93 40.26 -25.72
CA MET A 29 13.56 38.88 -25.98
C MET A 29 14.58 37.90 -25.39
N ALA A 30 15.88 38.20 -25.50
CA ALA A 30 16.94 37.39 -24.88
C ALA A 30 16.81 37.38 -23.35
N GLY A 31 16.56 38.54 -22.72
CA GLY A 31 16.29 38.63 -21.29
C GLY A 31 15.09 37.83 -20.86
N LEU A 32 13.98 37.91 -21.62
CA LEU A 32 12.76 37.15 -21.36
C LEU A 32 13.01 35.62 -21.49
N MET A 33 13.74 35.20 -22.53
CA MET A 33 14.12 33.80 -22.71
C MET A 33 14.97 33.27 -21.54
N MET A 34 15.91 34.08 -21.01
CA MET A 34 16.71 33.71 -19.82
C MET A 34 15.80 33.50 -18.60
N VAL A 35 14.82 34.38 -18.36
CA VAL A 35 13.91 34.27 -17.24
C VAL A 35 13.05 32.98 -17.38
N PHE A 36 12.53 32.70 -18.56
CA PHE A 36 11.81 31.44 -18.79
C PHE A 36 12.70 30.21 -18.62
N LEU A 37 13.96 30.29 -19.06
CA LEU A 37 14.92 29.20 -18.87
C LEU A 37 15.18 28.95 -17.38
N PHE A 38 15.37 29.99 -16.57
CA PHE A 38 15.57 29.87 -15.12
C PHE A 38 14.32 29.28 -14.45
N ILE A 39 13.11 29.72 -14.83
CA ILE A 39 11.85 29.17 -14.31
C ILE A 39 11.74 27.69 -14.70
N ALA A 40 12.02 27.34 -15.94
CA ALA A 40 11.96 25.95 -16.42
C ALA A 40 12.95 25.05 -15.67
N ILE A 41 14.19 25.53 -15.44
CA ILE A 41 15.19 24.80 -14.67
C ILE A 41 14.75 24.64 -13.20
N ALA A 42 14.22 25.72 -12.59
CA ALA A 42 13.74 25.66 -11.21
C ALA A 42 12.60 24.63 -11.05
N LEU A 43 11.62 24.66 -11.96
CA LEU A 43 10.50 23.68 -11.98
C LEU A 43 11.02 22.26 -12.23
N MET A 44 11.98 22.09 -13.13
CA MET A 44 12.59 20.79 -13.42
C MET A 44 13.31 20.23 -12.18
N ILE A 45 14.10 21.06 -11.47
CA ILE A 45 14.80 20.66 -10.24
C ILE A 45 13.79 20.27 -9.16
N SER A 46 12.69 21.02 -9.00
CA SER A 46 11.61 20.70 -8.07
C SER A 46 10.98 19.34 -8.39
N ALA A 47 10.62 19.11 -9.65
CA ALA A 47 10.03 17.85 -10.10
C ALA A 47 10.99 16.64 -9.91
N PHE A 48 12.30 16.84 -10.13
CA PHE A 48 13.27 15.75 -9.87
C PHE A 48 13.40 15.42 -8.38
N ARG A 49 13.44 16.44 -7.51
CA ARG A 49 13.49 16.22 -6.05
C ARG A 49 12.29 15.46 -5.54
N GLU A 50 11.10 15.81 -6.01
CA GLU A 50 9.86 15.12 -5.65
C GLU A 50 9.86 13.67 -6.12
N ARG A 51 10.24 13.43 -7.37
CA ARG A 51 10.38 12.07 -7.91
C ARG A 51 11.37 11.22 -7.12
N ASP A 52 12.52 11.77 -6.74
CA ASP A 52 13.54 11.03 -6.01
C ASP A 52 13.07 10.73 -4.58
N ARG A 53 12.35 11.66 -3.94
CA ARG A 53 11.71 11.43 -2.63
C ARG A 53 10.67 10.31 -2.66
N ILE A 54 9.80 10.27 -3.68
CA ILE A 54 8.82 9.18 -3.86
C ILE A 54 9.52 7.83 -4.06
N LYS A 55 10.61 7.80 -4.85
CA LYS A 55 11.40 6.58 -5.04
C LYS A 55 12.03 6.08 -3.75
N GLU A 56 12.60 6.96 -2.94
CA GLU A 56 13.23 6.59 -1.66
C GLU A 56 12.22 5.97 -0.71
N ILE A 57 10.99 6.51 -0.66
CA ILE A 57 9.90 5.95 0.15
C ILE A 57 9.49 4.58 -0.38
N ALA A 58 9.33 4.43 -1.70
CA ALA A 58 8.96 3.15 -2.30
C ALA A 58 10.01 2.06 -2.03
N ILE A 59 11.30 2.41 -2.08
CA ILE A 59 12.40 1.51 -1.74
C ILE A 59 12.37 1.14 -0.25
N THR A 60 12.19 2.12 0.63
CA THR A 60 12.10 1.89 2.07
C THR A 60 10.91 0.99 2.42
N TYR A 61 9.77 1.21 1.76
CA TYR A 61 8.59 0.35 1.89
C TYR A 61 8.89 -1.08 1.48
N GLN A 62 9.45 -1.27 0.29
CA GLN A 62 9.80 -2.60 -0.22
C GLN A 62 10.79 -3.32 0.71
N ASN A 63 11.79 -2.60 1.21
CA ASN A 63 12.76 -3.15 2.15
C ASN A 63 12.10 -3.57 3.48
N ASN A 64 11.19 -2.76 4.03
CA ASN A 64 10.44 -3.10 5.24
C ASN A 64 9.53 -4.31 5.02
N GLN A 65 8.85 -4.39 3.86
CA GLN A 65 8.00 -5.52 3.51
C GLN A 65 8.81 -6.82 3.42
N VAL A 66 9.95 -6.78 2.72
CA VAL A 66 10.86 -7.93 2.62
C VAL A 66 11.40 -8.32 4.00
N ALA A 67 11.82 -7.34 4.81
CA ALA A 67 12.37 -7.60 6.15
C ALA A 67 11.33 -8.24 7.10
N ILE A 68 10.08 -7.78 7.07
CA ILE A 68 8.98 -8.39 7.86
C ILE A 68 8.72 -9.82 7.37
N TYR A 69 8.64 -10.04 6.05
CA TYR A 69 8.46 -11.37 5.48
C TYR A 69 9.58 -12.33 5.89
N GLU A 70 10.84 -11.92 5.73
CA GLU A 70 12.00 -12.73 6.11
C GLU A 70 12.03 -13.04 7.61
N ALA A 71 11.66 -12.07 8.46
CA ALA A 71 11.56 -12.29 9.90
C ALA A 71 10.48 -13.32 10.24
N LEU A 72 9.28 -13.23 9.64
CA LEU A 72 8.21 -14.21 9.82
C LEU A 72 8.62 -15.60 9.29
N MET A 73 9.25 -15.66 8.12
CA MET A 73 9.74 -16.92 7.57
C MET A 73 10.85 -17.52 8.40
N SER A 74 11.76 -16.71 8.95
CA SER A 74 12.83 -17.19 9.83
C SER A 74 12.29 -17.79 11.13
N GLU A 75 11.27 -17.15 11.71
CA GLU A 75 10.66 -17.57 12.98
C GLU A 75 9.79 -18.81 12.82
N PHE A 76 8.98 -18.89 11.74
CA PHE A 76 7.91 -19.88 11.64
C PHE A 76 8.11 -20.97 10.58
N ARG A 77 9.23 -20.99 9.87
CA ARG A 77 9.48 -21.92 8.75
C ARG A 77 9.20 -23.37 9.10
N GLU A 78 9.63 -23.82 10.30
CA GLU A 78 9.45 -25.19 10.76
C GLU A 78 8.02 -25.50 11.19
N ASP A 79 7.27 -24.47 11.62
CA ASP A 79 5.91 -24.60 12.11
C ASP A 79 4.87 -24.59 10.98
N LEU A 80 5.15 -23.89 9.87
CA LEU A 80 4.23 -23.73 8.75
C LEU A 80 3.61 -25.05 8.25
N PRO A 81 4.41 -26.13 7.99
CA PRO A 81 3.84 -27.40 7.56
C PRO A 81 2.98 -28.06 8.65
N ARG A 82 3.37 -27.94 9.93
CA ARG A 82 2.67 -28.53 11.07
C ARG A 82 1.31 -27.90 11.31
N TRP A 83 1.19 -26.60 11.03
CA TRP A 83 -0.04 -25.81 11.22
C TRP A 83 -0.90 -25.70 9.97
N ASP A 84 -0.46 -26.28 8.84
CA ASP A 84 -1.06 -26.05 7.52
C ASP A 84 -1.21 -24.55 7.25
N ALA A 85 -0.10 -23.83 7.47
CA ALA A 85 -0.04 -22.38 7.34
C ALA A 85 0.91 -21.96 6.23
N PHE A 86 0.72 -20.74 5.75
CA PHE A 86 1.50 -20.14 4.67
C PHE A 86 1.72 -18.65 4.94
N VAL A 87 2.87 -18.11 4.53
CA VAL A 87 3.15 -16.67 4.58
C VAL A 87 3.25 -16.14 3.16
N ASP A 88 2.36 -15.20 2.83
CA ASP A 88 2.36 -14.51 1.54
C ASP A 88 3.25 -13.28 1.61
N GLN A 89 4.27 -13.23 0.76
CA GLN A 89 5.24 -12.13 0.71
C GLN A 89 4.61 -10.81 0.22
N ASN A 90 3.66 -10.88 -0.72
CA ASN A 90 3.10 -9.69 -1.36
C ASN A 90 2.12 -8.96 -0.45
N THR A 91 1.37 -9.72 0.34
CA THR A 91 0.33 -9.19 1.22
C THR A 91 0.76 -9.13 2.68
N LEU A 92 1.92 -9.66 3.04
CA LEU A 92 2.40 -9.87 4.41
C LEU A 92 1.36 -10.59 5.27
N SER A 93 0.72 -11.60 4.70
CA SER A 93 -0.35 -12.35 5.33
C SER A 93 0.15 -13.70 5.81
N PHE A 94 -0.07 -13.99 7.09
CA PHE A 94 0.11 -15.31 7.66
C PHE A 94 -1.24 -16.03 7.64
N GLU A 95 -1.39 -17.05 6.79
CA GLU A 95 -2.65 -17.74 6.52
C GLU A 95 -2.68 -19.11 7.20
N PHE A 96 -3.76 -19.38 7.97
CA PHE A 96 -4.12 -20.70 8.46
C PHE A 96 -5.22 -21.29 7.58
N ARG A 97 -4.95 -22.40 6.91
CA ARG A 97 -5.82 -22.99 5.87
C ARG A 97 -6.71 -24.03 6.49
N SER A 98 -6.62 -25.04 6.93
CA SER A 98 -7.44 -26.14 7.45
C SER A 98 -8.71 -25.71 8.20
N PRO A 99 -9.79 -25.35 7.52
CA PRO A 99 -10.99 -24.79 8.17
C PRO A 99 -11.58 -25.73 9.23
N ASP A 100 -11.53 -27.04 9.01
CA ASP A 100 -12.06 -28.05 9.94
C ASP A 100 -11.21 -28.19 11.22
N VAL A 101 -9.98 -27.70 11.20
CA VAL A 101 -9.08 -27.63 12.36
C VAL A 101 -9.35 -26.37 13.17
N LEU A 102 -9.72 -25.28 12.51
CA LEU A 102 -9.88 -23.96 13.12
C LEU A 102 -11.21 -23.87 13.87
N PHE A 103 -12.31 -24.23 13.21
CA PHE A 103 -13.68 -24.09 13.73
C PHE A 103 -14.55 -25.32 13.37
N ALA A 104 -15.63 -25.54 14.10
CA ALA A 104 -16.69 -26.42 13.62
C ALA A 104 -17.50 -25.76 12.50
N GLY A 105 -18.17 -26.54 11.66
CA GLY A 105 -19.03 -26.02 10.59
C GLY A 105 -20.07 -25.06 11.16
N GLY A 106 -20.21 -23.86 10.60
CA GLY A 106 -21.15 -22.84 11.09
C GLY A 106 -20.87 -22.24 12.47
N ALA A 107 -19.81 -22.67 13.19
CA ALA A 107 -19.48 -22.20 14.52
C ALA A 107 -18.43 -21.09 14.53
N VAL A 108 -18.45 -20.29 15.57
CA VAL A 108 -17.49 -19.22 15.86
C VAL A 108 -16.51 -19.60 16.97
N GLU A 109 -16.76 -20.70 17.67
CA GLU A 109 -15.92 -21.22 18.75
C GLU A 109 -14.66 -21.86 18.19
N ILE A 110 -13.52 -21.44 18.76
CA ILE A 110 -12.19 -21.93 18.36
C ILE A 110 -12.01 -23.36 18.86
N ARG A 111 -11.66 -24.26 17.95
CA ARG A 111 -11.37 -25.66 18.32
C ARG A 111 -10.10 -25.78 19.15
N PRO A 112 -9.98 -26.78 20.05
CA PRO A 112 -8.81 -26.95 20.91
C PRO A 112 -7.47 -27.05 20.16
N ARG A 113 -7.49 -27.60 18.96
CA ARG A 113 -6.28 -27.68 18.12
C ARG A 113 -5.84 -26.30 17.67
N PHE A 114 -6.76 -25.42 17.27
CA PHE A 114 -6.42 -24.07 16.88
C PHE A 114 -6.03 -23.20 18.08
N GLN A 115 -6.65 -23.42 19.24
CA GLN A 115 -6.20 -22.77 20.48
C GLN A 115 -4.73 -23.08 20.79
N LYS A 116 -4.30 -24.36 20.65
CA LYS A 116 -2.88 -24.73 20.81
C LYS A 116 -1.97 -24.01 19.82
N ILE A 117 -2.39 -23.92 18.55
CA ILE A 117 -1.64 -23.18 17.53
C ILE A 117 -1.53 -21.71 17.93
N LEU A 118 -2.64 -21.06 18.31
CA LEU A 118 -2.63 -19.65 18.70
C LEU A 118 -1.75 -19.38 19.94
N ASN A 119 -1.72 -20.30 20.90
CA ASN A 119 -0.85 -20.21 22.09
C ASN A 119 0.63 -20.20 21.70
N GLU A 120 1.03 -21.03 20.73
CA GLU A 120 2.40 -21.09 20.23
C GLU A 120 2.74 -19.95 19.26
N PHE A 121 1.78 -19.57 18.42
CA PHE A 121 1.95 -18.61 17.34
C PHE A 121 1.95 -17.15 17.83
N PHE A 122 0.88 -16.74 18.53
CA PHE A 122 0.57 -15.34 18.70
C PHE A 122 1.61 -14.54 19.52
N PRO A 123 2.14 -15.05 20.66
CA PRO A 123 3.20 -14.36 21.39
C PRO A 123 4.48 -14.17 20.55
N ARG A 124 4.90 -15.21 19.82
CA ARG A 124 6.07 -15.18 18.94
C ARG A 124 5.85 -14.24 17.75
N TYR A 125 4.63 -14.20 17.22
CA TYR A 125 4.24 -13.26 16.16
C TYR A 125 4.37 -11.81 16.63
N LEU A 126 3.88 -11.48 17.82
CA LEU A 126 4.05 -10.16 18.41
C LEU A 126 5.53 -9.81 18.63
N GLU A 127 6.32 -10.74 19.17
CA GLU A 127 7.76 -10.52 19.39
C GLU A 127 8.50 -10.27 18.06
N THR A 128 8.21 -11.06 17.02
CA THR A 128 8.78 -10.89 15.70
C THR A 128 8.47 -9.52 15.10
N LEU A 129 7.23 -9.04 15.25
CA LEU A 129 6.78 -7.76 14.72
C LEU A 129 7.19 -6.56 15.59
N ARG A 130 7.62 -6.77 16.83
CA ARG A 130 8.00 -5.70 17.77
C ARG A 130 9.06 -4.76 17.20
N LYS A 131 10.01 -5.30 16.43
CA LYS A 131 11.08 -4.53 15.76
C LYS A 131 10.56 -3.59 14.67
N TYR A 132 9.37 -3.87 14.14
CA TYR A 132 8.76 -3.17 13.00
C TYR A 132 7.59 -2.28 13.40
N LYS A 133 7.33 -2.07 14.70
CA LYS A 133 6.18 -1.29 15.21
C LYS A 133 6.03 0.08 14.56
N SER A 134 7.15 0.77 14.27
CA SER A 134 7.15 2.08 13.63
C SER A 134 6.72 2.07 12.17
N SER A 135 6.80 0.90 11.52
CA SER A 135 6.44 0.71 10.11
C SER A 135 5.07 0.05 9.93
N ILE A 136 4.41 -0.37 11.03
CA ILE A 136 3.11 -1.03 11.02
C ILE A 136 2.03 0.01 11.31
N ASP A 137 1.01 0.07 10.44
CA ASP A 137 -0.18 0.89 10.63
C ASP A 137 -1.31 0.10 11.31
N GLU A 138 -1.54 -1.12 10.82
CA GLU A 138 -2.59 -2.00 11.32
C GLU A 138 -2.21 -3.47 11.13
N ILE A 139 -2.70 -4.35 12.01
CA ILE A 139 -2.65 -5.79 11.85
C ILE A 139 -4.08 -6.31 11.85
N ARG A 140 -4.50 -6.94 10.76
CA ARG A 140 -5.85 -7.49 10.62
C ARG A 140 -5.87 -8.98 10.88
N VAL A 141 -6.79 -9.40 11.73
CA VAL A 141 -7.26 -10.78 11.77
C VAL A 141 -8.43 -10.88 10.78
N GLU A 142 -8.18 -11.45 9.61
CA GLU A 142 -9.13 -11.54 8.51
C GLU A 142 -9.76 -12.93 8.48
N GLY A 143 -11.10 -13.01 8.38
CA GLY A 143 -11.86 -14.24 8.23
C GLY A 143 -12.46 -14.34 6.84
N HIS A 144 -12.23 -15.48 6.19
CA HIS A 144 -12.73 -15.76 4.86
C HIS A 144 -13.55 -17.05 4.88
N THR A 145 -14.61 -17.09 4.06
CA THR A 145 -15.48 -18.25 3.88
C THR A 145 -15.51 -18.67 2.42
N SER A 146 -16.04 -19.86 2.15
CA SER A 146 -16.51 -20.21 0.81
C SER A 146 -17.80 -19.46 0.48
N SER A 147 -18.22 -19.50 -0.79
CA SER A 147 -19.47 -18.89 -1.24
C SER A 147 -20.73 -19.64 -0.74
N ASP A 148 -20.59 -20.91 -0.36
CA ASP A 148 -21.72 -21.72 0.06
C ASP A 148 -22.23 -21.37 1.45
N TRP A 149 -23.57 -21.48 1.59
CA TRP A 149 -24.25 -21.51 2.88
C TRP A 149 -25.42 -22.47 2.83
N ILE A 150 -25.44 -23.47 3.72
CA ILE A 150 -26.53 -24.46 3.77
C ILE A 150 -27.78 -23.78 4.32
N GLY A 151 -28.85 -23.76 3.53
CA GLY A 151 -30.12 -23.17 3.91
C GLY A 151 -30.30 -21.72 3.50
N ALA A 152 -29.36 -21.13 2.79
CA ALA A 152 -29.53 -19.81 2.17
C ALA A 152 -30.64 -19.83 1.11
N LEU A 153 -31.39 -18.75 1.03
CA LEU A 153 -32.46 -18.57 0.05
C LEU A 153 -31.90 -18.22 -1.34
N ASP A 154 -30.83 -17.44 -1.36
CA ASP A 154 -30.12 -17.00 -2.55
C ASP A 154 -28.63 -16.66 -2.21
N ASP A 155 -27.88 -16.25 -3.22
CA ASP A 155 -26.46 -15.88 -3.07
C ASP A 155 -26.25 -14.69 -2.14
N THR A 156 -27.21 -13.77 -2.08
CA THR A 156 -27.15 -12.60 -1.20
C THR A 156 -27.29 -13.00 0.25
N ASP A 157 -28.26 -13.88 0.54
CA ASP A 157 -28.47 -14.43 1.88
C ASP A 157 -27.25 -15.25 2.33
N ALA A 158 -26.71 -16.10 1.45
CA ALA A 158 -25.48 -16.84 1.70
C ALA A 158 -24.30 -15.90 2.03
N TYR A 159 -24.16 -14.81 1.29
CA TYR A 159 -23.10 -13.83 1.52
C TYR A 159 -23.20 -13.16 2.89
N PHE A 160 -24.39 -12.73 3.32
CA PHE A 160 -24.56 -12.07 4.61
C PHE A 160 -24.47 -13.05 5.79
N CYS A 161 -24.97 -14.27 5.67
CA CYS A 161 -24.74 -15.32 6.66
C CYS A 161 -23.24 -15.63 6.84
N ASN A 162 -22.51 -15.74 5.74
CA ASN A 162 -21.06 -15.90 5.73
C ASN A 162 -20.34 -14.68 6.30
N MET A 163 -20.86 -13.45 6.12
CA MET A 163 -20.32 -12.23 6.72
C MET A 163 -20.41 -12.29 8.24
N GLU A 164 -21.57 -12.60 8.79
CA GLU A 164 -21.76 -12.75 10.23
C GLU A 164 -20.83 -13.83 10.81
N LEU A 165 -20.73 -14.98 10.15
CA LEU A 165 -19.84 -16.06 10.57
C LEU A 165 -18.37 -15.64 10.55
N SER A 166 -17.91 -15.01 9.48
CA SER A 166 -16.52 -14.58 9.36
C SER A 166 -16.14 -13.51 10.39
N GLN A 167 -17.02 -12.53 10.64
CA GLN A 167 -16.83 -11.52 11.68
C GLN A 167 -16.82 -12.14 13.09
N GLY A 168 -17.73 -13.07 13.36
CA GLY A 168 -17.76 -13.78 14.64
C GLY A 168 -16.49 -14.57 14.91
N ARG A 169 -15.97 -15.27 13.89
CA ARG A 169 -14.74 -16.05 13.96
C ARG A 169 -13.51 -15.17 14.22
N THR A 170 -13.35 -14.09 13.48
CA THR A 170 -12.19 -13.19 13.67
C THR A 170 -12.20 -12.51 15.02
N ARG A 171 -13.39 -12.11 15.50
CA ARG A 171 -13.55 -11.61 16.86
C ARG A 171 -13.15 -12.65 17.91
N SER A 172 -13.56 -13.91 17.73
CA SER A 172 -13.19 -14.99 18.66
C SER A 172 -11.69 -15.24 18.67
N VAL A 173 -11.02 -15.25 17.48
CA VAL A 173 -9.56 -15.39 17.38
C VAL A 173 -8.85 -14.24 18.07
N LEU A 174 -9.21 -13.00 17.76
CA LEU A 174 -8.56 -11.83 18.37
C LEU A 174 -8.78 -11.81 19.90
N ARG A 175 -10.00 -12.11 20.37
CA ARG A 175 -10.29 -12.17 21.79
C ARG A 175 -9.46 -13.24 22.50
N TYR A 176 -9.42 -14.46 21.95
CA TYR A 176 -8.64 -15.55 22.52
C TYR A 176 -7.17 -15.20 22.59
N SER A 177 -6.61 -14.69 21.50
CA SER A 177 -5.20 -14.29 21.43
C SER A 177 -4.84 -13.16 22.39
N TYR A 178 -5.73 -12.18 22.56
CA TYR A 178 -5.58 -11.07 23.51
C TYR A 178 -5.57 -11.53 24.97
N ASP A 179 -6.37 -12.55 25.30
CA ASP A 179 -6.52 -13.05 26.67
C ASP A 179 -5.36 -14.00 27.08
N LEU A 180 -4.45 -14.35 26.17
CA LEU A 180 -3.29 -15.21 26.47
C LEU A 180 -2.42 -14.58 27.59
N PRO A 181 -1.91 -15.41 28.54
CA PRO A 181 -1.04 -14.91 29.61
C PRO A 181 0.25 -14.25 29.10
N ASP A 182 0.83 -14.80 28.01
CA ASP A 182 2.09 -14.32 27.43
C ASP A 182 1.93 -13.01 26.63
N VAL A 183 0.71 -12.49 26.50
CA VAL A 183 0.38 -11.26 25.75
C VAL A 183 0.08 -10.07 26.65
N VAL A 184 0.11 -10.26 27.98
CA VAL A 184 -0.28 -9.22 28.97
C VAL A 184 0.44 -7.89 28.74
N ASP A 185 1.74 -7.93 28.47
CA ASP A 185 2.57 -6.73 28.28
C ASP A 185 2.32 -6.05 26.92
N ASP A 186 1.80 -6.79 25.94
CA ASP A 186 1.51 -6.27 24.59
C ASP A 186 0.04 -5.86 24.40
N ARG A 187 -0.82 -5.98 25.40
CA ARG A 187 -2.27 -5.72 25.29
C ARG A 187 -2.61 -4.33 24.77
N GLU A 188 -1.90 -3.30 25.22
CA GLU A 188 -2.13 -1.93 24.75
C GLU A 188 -1.75 -1.78 23.27
N TRP A 189 -0.70 -2.47 22.82
CA TRP A 189 -0.35 -2.50 21.43
C TRP A 189 -1.39 -3.25 20.58
N VAL A 190 -1.86 -4.41 21.05
CA VAL A 190 -2.91 -5.17 20.40
C VAL A 190 -4.19 -4.34 20.28
N LYS A 191 -4.65 -3.69 21.33
CA LYS A 191 -5.82 -2.79 21.28
C LYS A 191 -5.69 -1.67 20.25
N LYS A 192 -4.50 -1.12 20.11
CA LYS A 192 -4.26 0.04 19.25
C LYS A 192 -4.14 -0.32 17.78
N TYR A 193 -3.55 -1.46 17.49
CA TYR A 193 -3.12 -1.79 16.12
C TYR A 193 -3.82 -3.01 15.51
N PHE A 194 -4.55 -3.82 16.30
CA PHE A 194 -5.23 -4.99 15.76
C PHE A 194 -6.71 -4.74 15.48
N ALA A 195 -7.16 -5.20 14.32
CA ALA A 195 -8.56 -5.22 13.93
C ALA A 195 -9.02 -6.64 13.57
N ALA A 196 -10.28 -6.96 13.86
CA ALA A 196 -10.94 -8.19 13.45
C ALA A 196 -11.89 -7.88 12.30
N VAL A 197 -11.65 -8.48 11.13
CA VAL A 197 -12.38 -8.18 9.88
C VAL A 197 -12.92 -9.46 9.26
N GLY A 198 -14.22 -9.52 9.02
CA GLY A 198 -14.86 -10.60 8.26
C GLY A 198 -15.06 -10.18 6.80
N PHE A 199 -14.59 -11.00 5.88
CA PHE A 199 -14.71 -10.76 4.44
C PHE A 199 -15.79 -11.61 3.76
N SER A 200 -16.49 -12.46 4.49
CA SER A 200 -17.43 -13.39 3.86
C SER A 200 -16.73 -14.19 2.73
N SER A 201 -17.42 -14.36 1.62
CA SER A 201 -16.93 -14.98 0.37
C SER A 201 -16.43 -13.94 -0.66
N SER A 202 -16.16 -12.68 -0.27
CA SER A 202 -15.71 -11.66 -1.23
C SER A 202 -14.31 -11.89 -1.80
N ARG A 203 -13.53 -12.78 -1.17
CA ARG A 203 -12.13 -13.09 -1.56
C ARG A 203 -11.94 -14.61 -1.66
N ILE A 204 -12.74 -15.27 -2.48
CA ILE A 204 -12.61 -16.70 -2.75
C ILE A 204 -11.28 -16.99 -3.47
N VAL A 205 -10.77 -18.20 -3.27
CA VAL A 205 -9.64 -18.74 -4.02
C VAL A 205 -10.16 -19.60 -5.14
N LEU A 206 -9.61 -19.45 -6.32
CA LEU A 206 -9.97 -20.24 -7.50
C LEU A 206 -8.94 -21.35 -7.76
N CYS A 207 -9.40 -22.47 -8.25
CA CYS A 207 -8.58 -23.50 -8.87
C CYS A 207 -8.16 -23.07 -10.28
N ASP A 208 -7.22 -23.79 -10.89
CA ASP A 208 -6.73 -23.51 -12.25
C ASP A 208 -7.82 -23.60 -13.32
N ASP A 209 -8.90 -24.33 -13.05
CA ASP A 209 -10.06 -24.47 -13.93
C ASP A 209 -11.13 -23.38 -13.75
N GLY A 210 -10.85 -22.37 -12.91
CA GLY A 210 -11.74 -21.24 -12.65
C GLY A 210 -12.87 -21.52 -11.63
N ARG A 211 -12.98 -22.73 -11.09
CA ARG A 211 -13.91 -23.04 -10.01
C ARG A 211 -13.37 -22.61 -8.66
N GLU A 212 -14.26 -22.37 -7.70
CA GLU A 212 -13.88 -22.06 -6.34
C GLU A 212 -13.18 -23.25 -5.67
N ASP A 213 -12.01 -23.00 -5.10
CA ASP A 213 -11.38 -23.87 -4.11
C ASP A 213 -11.93 -23.52 -2.72
N ARG A 214 -12.95 -24.26 -2.30
CA ARG A 214 -13.66 -23.99 -1.05
C ARG A 214 -12.81 -24.18 0.19
N ASP A 215 -11.86 -25.11 0.14
CA ASP A 215 -10.98 -25.38 1.29
C ASP A 215 -9.97 -24.26 1.46
N ARG A 216 -9.37 -23.76 0.38
CA ARG A 216 -8.48 -22.63 0.42
C ARG A 216 -9.21 -21.29 0.62
N SER A 217 -10.47 -21.20 0.22
CA SER A 217 -11.32 -20.03 0.48
C SER A 217 -11.59 -19.84 1.97
N ARG A 218 -11.83 -20.95 2.71
CA ARG A 218 -12.09 -20.95 4.15
C ARG A 218 -10.80 -20.89 4.95
N ARG A 219 -10.38 -19.69 5.35
CA ARG A 219 -9.12 -19.46 6.06
C ARG A 219 -9.22 -18.33 7.07
N VAL A 220 -8.27 -18.29 7.99
CA VAL A 220 -8.01 -17.16 8.89
C VAL A 220 -6.62 -16.61 8.57
N THR A 221 -6.54 -15.30 8.44
CA THR A 221 -5.31 -14.62 8.03
C THR A 221 -4.94 -13.56 9.05
N PHE A 222 -3.67 -13.48 9.42
CA PHE A 222 -3.09 -12.35 10.14
C PHE A 222 -2.30 -11.51 9.12
N ARG A 223 -2.83 -10.36 8.75
CA ARG A 223 -2.25 -9.50 7.73
C ARG A 223 -1.63 -8.25 8.34
N VAL A 224 -0.36 -8.02 8.04
CA VAL A 224 0.33 -6.78 8.42
C VAL A 224 0.11 -5.72 7.33
N ILE A 225 -0.40 -4.56 7.74
CA ILE A 225 -0.53 -3.38 6.90
C ILE A 225 0.50 -2.38 7.37
N THR A 226 1.39 -1.98 6.46
CA THR A 226 2.45 -1.03 6.77
C THR A 226 1.98 0.41 6.49
N ASN A 227 2.61 1.37 7.15
CA ASN A 227 2.25 2.79 7.06
C ASN A 227 2.77 3.50 5.80
N ALA A 228 3.33 2.77 4.84
CA ALA A 228 3.91 3.37 3.63
C ALA A 228 2.89 4.16 2.80
N GLU A 229 1.67 3.64 2.65
CA GLU A 229 0.61 4.33 1.91
C GLU A 229 0.23 5.65 2.60
N THR A 230 0.15 5.63 3.93
CA THR A 230 -0.11 6.82 4.74
C THR A 230 1.01 7.85 4.63
N GLN A 231 2.27 7.41 4.59
CA GLN A 231 3.41 8.30 4.42
C GLN A 231 3.48 8.90 3.02
N ILE A 232 3.23 8.12 1.97
CA ILE A 232 3.14 8.62 0.60
C ILE A 232 2.03 9.67 0.49
N ARG A 233 0.87 9.42 1.07
CA ARG A 233 -0.25 10.36 1.06
C ARG A 233 0.09 11.67 1.78
N LYS A 234 0.76 11.62 2.94
CA LYS A 234 1.19 12.83 3.64
C LYS A 234 2.10 13.70 2.79
N ILE A 235 3.06 13.10 2.10
CA ILE A 235 4.00 13.83 1.24
C ILE A 235 3.28 14.50 0.07
N LEU A 236 2.28 13.83 -0.51
CA LEU A 236 1.49 14.41 -1.59
C LEU A 236 0.65 15.60 -1.09
N LEU A 237 0.09 15.53 0.13
CA LEU A 237 -0.70 16.61 0.73
C LEU A 237 0.17 17.79 1.18
N ASP A 238 1.34 17.53 1.78
CA ASP A 238 2.28 18.59 2.18
C ASP A 238 2.75 19.44 0.98
N ASN A 239 2.82 18.83 -0.22
CA ASN A 239 3.17 19.54 -1.44
C ASN A 239 2.01 20.40 -2.01
N GLU A 240 0.75 20.09 -1.69
CA GLU A 240 -0.42 20.90 -2.08
C GLU A 240 -0.58 22.15 -1.21
N GLU A 241 -0.09 22.13 0.05
CA GLU A 241 -0.14 23.29 0.95
C GLU A 241 1.01 24.30 0.69
N ASP A 242 2.12 23.88 0.07
CA ASP A 242 3.27 24.73 -0.26
C ASP A 242 3.18 25.32 -1.69
N SER A 243 2.12 25.08 -2.46
CA SER A 243 1.92 25.54 -3.84
C SER A 243 0.86 26.64 -3.93
#